data_3c00d37cdba8bbd6b18d7d93f28a460e
#
_entry.id   3c00d37cdba8bbd6b18d7d93f28a460e
#
_cell.length_a   1.000
_cell.length_b   1.000
_cell.length_c   1.000
_cell.angle_alpha   90.00
_cell.angle_beta   90.00
_cell.angle_gamma   90.00
#
_symmetry.space_group_name_H-M   'P 1'
#
loop_
_entity.id
_entity.type
_entity.pdbx_description
1 polymer ?
#
loop_
_entity_poly.entity_id
_entity_poly.type
_entity_poly.pdbx_seq_one_letter_code
_entity_poly.pdbx_strand_id
1 'polypeptide(L)'
;MPYYDHNKDYPFAAFITNLGKYNEGELVGEWVKFPTTAEELKEVFKRIGIGQKDDFGQPYEEWFITDYDCYVDGLYSKLGEYENLDELNYLASKLDKMSESEYVQFQAGMEMGDHCGSLQEIINLTENLDCYEIYPNIEDYDDLGRYYLEELEVSKVPAHLQNYIDYEAYGRDVALEENGTFTDQGYVWDTRETFHEYYDGERGSIPDEYRVMTFQDDLPEEEKSEWAMDIAFDMDEFFRQNDPQYAAEHPEAHAAKEELYESLMAGRISASLWMKSWRRWGRRRRTIFLRRLKNSRTPRAMRNFLILIRRRSRRLWMTRTSPMRMKCCPLRRRLPRKR
;
A
#
# COMPACT_ATOMS: atom_id res chain seq x y z
N MET A 1 15.45 26.09 -1.39
CA MET A 1 14.42 25.88 -2.34
C MET A 1 13.95 24.51 -2.49
N PRO A 2 13.56 23.66 -2.05
CA PRO A 2 13.02 22.49 -2.76
C PRO A 2 11.60 22.23 -2.36
N TYR A 3 10.91 22.52 -3.17
CA TYR A 3 9.56 22.35 -3.51
C TYR A 3 9.55 21.42 -4.70
N TYR A 4 8.69 20.44 -4.76
CA TYR A 4 8.63 19.64 -5.97
C TYR A 4 8.50 20.57 -7.17
N ASP A 5 9.18 20.26 -8.25
CA ASP A 5 9.34 21.18 -9.37
C ASP A 5 7.99 21.75 -9.82
N HIS A 6 7.69 23.01 -9.46
CA HIS A 6 6.43 23.69 -9.82
C HIS A 6 6.15 23.79 -11.32
N ASN A 7 7.10 23.43 -12.15
CA ASN A 7 6.85 23.25 -13.57
C ASN A 7 6.11 21.96 -13.88
N LYS A 8 5.85 21.13 -12.86
CA LYS A 8 5.11 19.88 -12.99
C LYS A 8 3.75 20.01 -12.35
N ASP A 9 2.76 19.44 -13.02
CA ASP A 9 1.36 19.48 -12.59
C ASP A 9 1.04 18.38 -11.55
N TYR A 10 2.07 17.69 -11.02
CA TYR A 10 1.90 16.54 -10.13
C TYR A 10 3.16 16.27 -9.28
N PRO A 11 3.02 15.81 -8.04
CA PRO A 11 4.16 15.47 -7.18
C PRO A 11 4.94 14.24 -7.65
N PHE A 12 4.25 13.25 -8.23
CA PHE A 12 4.88 12.06 -8.82
C PHE A 12 3.96 11.37 -9.83
N ALA A 13 4.56 10.56 -10.70
CA ALA A 13 3.87 9.64 -11.59
C ALA A 13 4.41 8.21 -11.38
N ALA A 14 3.59 7.19 -11.65
CA ALA A 14 3.99 5.80 -11.61
C ALA A 14 3.82 5.14 -12.98
N PHE A 15 4.78 4.32 -13.39
CA PHE A 15 4.67 3.51 -14.60
C PHE A 15 3.98 2.20 -14.27
N ILE A 16 2.68 2.12 -14.56
CA ILE A 16 1.87 0.95 -14.28
C ILE A 16 1.98 -0.04 -15.45
N THR A 17 2.46 -1.24 -15.14
CA THR A 17 2.78 -2.28 -16.13
C THR A 17 1.84 -3.48 -15.99
N ASN A 18 1.40 -4.03 -17.11
CA ASN A 18 0.66 -5.28 -17.16
C ASN A 18 1.58 -6.46 -16.81
N LEU A 19 1.37 -7.10 -15.65
CA LEU A 19 2.23 -8.18 -15.17
C LEU A 19 2.17 -9.42 -16.06
N GLY A 20 1.02 -9.74 -16.63
CA GLY A 20 0.88 -10.87 -17.55
C GLY A 20 1.71 -10.68 -18.82
N LYS A 21 1.61 -9.51 -19.44
CA LYS A 21 2.42 -9.13 -20.61
C LYS A 21 3.92 -9.10 -20.30
N TYR A 22 4.29 -8.56 -19.16
CA TYR A 22 5.67 -8.54 -18.69
C TYR A 22 6.24 -9.97 -18.56
N ASN A 23 5.47 -10.91 -18.03
CA ASN A 23 5.87 -12.33 -17.94
C ASN A 23 5.98 -13.01 -19.30
N GLU A 24 5.31 -12.49 -20.32
CA GLU A 24 5.44 -12.94 -21.73
C GLU A 24 6.63 -12.29 -22.45
N GLY A 25 7.34 -11.38 -21.78
CA GLY A 25 8.49 -10.66 -22.32
C GLY A 25 8.14 -9.35 -23.01
N GLU A 26 6.92 -8.86 -22.87
CA GLU A 26 6.45 -7.60 -23.44
C GLU A 26 6.31 -6.55 -22.33
N LEU A 27 7.02 -5.43 -22.44
CA LEU A 27 6.84 -4.29 -21.53
C LEU A 27 5.66 -3.43 -22.01
N VAL A 28 4.47 -3.75 -21.50
CA VAL A 28 3.24 -2.99 -21.78
C VAL A 28 2.81 -2.28 -20.53
N GLY A 29 2.98 -0.97 -20.51
CA GLY A 29 2.65 -0.10 -19.38
C GLY A 29 2.45 1.34 -19.82
N GLU A 30 2.00 2.17 -18.88
CA GLU A 30 1.75 3.60 -19.11
C GLU A 30 2.03 4.41 -17.86
N TRP A 31 2.53 5.64 -18.04
CA TRP A 31 2.70 6.59 -16.96
C TRP A 31 1.36 7.15 -16.49
N VAL A 32 1.10 7.04 -15.20
CA VAL A 32 -0.06 7.63 -14.52
C VAL A 32 0.43 8.70 -13.57
N LYS A 33 0.00 9.93 -13.80
CA LYS A 33 0.26 11.06 -12.90
C LYS A 33 -0.66 10.98 -11.70
N PHE A 34 -0.15 11.27 -10.52
CA PHE A 34 -0.92 11.35 -9.30
C PHE A 34 -0.92 12.78 -8.75
N PRO A 35 -2.07 13.31 -8.25
CA PRO A 35 -3.36 12.64 -8.16
C PRO A 35 -4.04 12.43 -9.52
N THR A 36 -4.82 11.34 -9.65
CA THR A 36 -5.57 10.95 -10.85
C THR A 36 -7.03 10.70 -10.51
N THR A 37 -7.86 10.42 -11.52
CA THR A 37 -9.27 10.04 -11.34
C THR A 37 -9.49 8.56 -11.61
N ALA A 38 -10.59 8.00 -11.08
CA ALA A 38 -10.97 6.61 -11.33
C ALA A 38 -11.22 6.33 -12.82
N GLU A 39 -11.79 7.31 -13.53
CA GLU A 39 -12.05 7.22 -14.97
C GLU A 39 -10.76 7.16 -15.76
N GLU A 40 -9.78 8.03 -15.45
CA GLU A 40 -8.50 8.05 -16.13
C GLU A 40 -7.71 6.76 -15.89
N LEU A 41 -7.65 6.30 -14.64
CA LEU A 41 -7.01 5.02 -14.31
C LEU A 41 -7.67 3.84 -15.02
N LYS A 42 -9.00 3.83 -15.12
CA LYS A 42 -9.75 2.79 -15.87
C LYS A 42 -9.38 2.78 -17.35
N GLU A 43 -9.25 3.95 -17.97
CA GLU A 43 -8.83 4.04 -19.38
C GLU A 43 -7.35 3.62 -19.56
N VAL A 44 -6.46 3.94 -18.61
CA VAL A 44 -5.08 3.42 -18.60
C VAL A 44 -5.09 1.89 -18.55
N PHE A 45 -5.79 1.30 -17.60
CA PHE A 45 -5.90 -0.16 -17.49
C PHE A 45 -6.39 -0.82 -18.77
N LYS A 46 -7.34 -0.19 -19.46
CA LYS A 46 -7.84 -0.67 -20.74
C LYS A 46 -6.78 -0.56 -21.85
N ARG A 47 -5.99 0.55 -21.90
CA ARG A 47 -4.92 0.74 -22.88
C ARG A 47 -3.77 -0.23 -22.68
N ILE A 48 -3.37 -0.50 -21.45
CA ILE A 48 -2.33 -1.48 -21.14
C ILE A 48 -2.82 -2.94 -21.16
N GLY A 49 -4.09 -3.16 -21.54
CA GLY A 49 -4.64 -4.50 -21.77
C GLY A 49 -5.11 -5.23 -20.50
N ILE A 50 -5.23 -4.55 -19.35
CA ILE A 50 -5.85 -5.18 -18.16
C ILE A 50 -7.31 -5.51 -18.45
N GLY A 51 -7.69 -6.77 -18.18
CA GLY A 51 -8.99 -7.33 -18.50
C GLY A 51 -9.12 -7.89 -19.92
N GLN A 52 -8.15 -7.68 -20.82
CA GLN A 52 -8.07 -8.38 -22.09
C GLN A 52 -7.61 -9.84 -21.90
N LYS A 53 -7.82 -10.67 -22.91
CA LYS A 53 -7.43 -12.08 -22.83
C LYS A 53 -6.13 -12.33 -23.60
N ASP A 54 -5.33 -13.24 -23.06
CA ASP A 54 -4.19 -13.81 -23.74
C ASP A 54 -4.61 -14.76 -24.89
N ASP A 55 -3.64 -15.32 -25.62
CA ASP A 55 -3.87 -16.28 -26.69
C ASP A 55 -4.53 -17.59 -26.23
N PHE A 56 -4.50 -17.86 -24.92
CA PHE A 56 -5.13 -19.02 -24.29
C PHE A 56 -6.50 -18.71 -23.69
N GLY A 57 -7.00 -17.47 -23.88
CA GLY A 57 -8.28 -16.99 -23.36
C GLY A 57 -8.26 -16.64 -21.86
N GLN A 58 -7.08 -16.49 -21.23
CA GLN A 58 -6.96 -16.05 -19.85
C GLN A 58 -6.90 -14.52 -19.80
N PRO A 59 -7.64 -13.86 -18.90
CA PRO A 59 -7.59 -12.41 -18.79
C PRO A 59 -6.31 -11.96 -18.06
N TYR A 60 -5.72 -10.87 -18.52
CA TYR A 60 -4.69 -10.14 -17.78
C TYR A 60 -5.38 -9.37 -16.64
N GLU A 61 -5.13 -9.77 -15.39
CA GLU A 61 -5.79 -9.19 -14.22
C GLU A 61 -4.82 -8.50 -13.27
N GLU A 62 -3.53 -8.75 -13.43
CA GLU A 62 -2.50 -8.28 -12.51
C GLU A 62 -1.65 -7.19 -13.15
N TRP A 63 -1.33 -6.22 -12.33
CA TRP A 63 -0.45 -5.11 -12.67
C TRP A 63 0.54 -4.89 -11.52
N PHE A 64 1.62 -4.18 -11.81
CA PHE A 64 2.59 -3.73 -10.85
C PHE A 64 3.22 -2.42 -11.33
N ILE A 65 3.95 -1.74 -10.46
CA ILE A 65 4.63 -0.49 -10.78
C ILE A 65 6.09 -0.83 -11.03
N THR A 66 6.58 -0.48 -12.22
CA THR A 66 7.97 -0.75 -12.60
C THR A 66 8.88 0.43 -12.39
N ASP A 67 8.33 1.64 -12.32
CA ASP A 67 9.12 2.85 -12.12
C ASP A 67 8.26 4.01 -11.61
N TYR A 68 8.91 5.00 -10.99
CA TYR A 68 8.30 6.25 -10.55
C TYR A 68 9.08 7.44 -11.12
N ASP A 69 8.37 8.45 -11.58
CA ASP A 69 8.89 9.79 -11.87
C ASP A 69 8.47 10.70 -10.72
N CYS A 70 9.37 10.91 -9.76
CA CYS A 70 9.05 11.54 -8.47
C CYS A 70 9.79 12.86 -8.32
N TYR A 71 9.05 13.92 -8.01
CA TYR A 71 9.55 15.26 -7.80
C TYR A 71 9.61 15.68 -6.33
N VAL A 72 9.33 14.73 -5.45
CA VAL A 72 9.41 14.87 -3.99
C VAL A 72 10.68 14.18 -3.50
N ASP A 73 11.61 14.95 -2.96
CA ASP A 73 12.90 14.43 -2.52
C ASP A 73 12.73 13.35 -1.45
N GLY A 74 13.52 12.29 -1.55
CA GLY A 74 13.49 11.16 -0.64
C GLY A 74 12.33 10.17 -0.84
N LEU A 75 11.22 10.57 -1.47
CA LEU A 75 10.02 9.74 -1.60
C LEU A 75 10.22 8.55 -2.53
N TYR A 76 10.93 8.71 -3.65
CA TYR A 76 11.19 7.64 -4.62
C TYR A 76 11.70 6.35 -3.96
N SER A 77 12.63 6.47 -3.03
CA SER A 77 13.25 5.33 -2.35
C SER A 77 12.33 4.60 -1.36
N LYS A 78 11.18 5.17 -1.05
CA LYS A 78 10.19 4.66 -0.10
C LYS A 78 9.01 3.96 -0.78
N LEU A 79 8.84 4.18 -2.08
CA LEU A 79 7.73 3.61 -2.86
C LEU A 79 8.11 2.24 -3.43
N GLY A 80 7.20 1.28 -3.34
CA GLY A 80 7.38 -0.10 -3.76
C GLY A 80 6.68 -0.44 -5.09
N GLU A 81 6.98 -1.62 -5.64
CA GLU A 81 6.41 -2.10 -6.89
C GLU A 81 4.91 -2.47 -6.80
N TYR A 82 4.40 -2.71 -5.60
CA TYR A 82 3.03 -3.20 -5.36
C TYR A 82 2.23 -2.29 -4.43
N GLU A 83 2.48 -0.97 -4.51
CA GLU A 83 1.77 0.00 -3.69
C GLU A 83 0.28 0.07 -4.07
N ASN A 84 -0.53 0.43 -3.09
CA ASN A 84 -1.96 0.62 -3.29
C ASN A 84 -2.21 1.95 -4.02
N LEU A 85 -2.87 1.89 -5.19
CA LEU A 85 -3.13 3.08 -6.01
C LEU A 85 -4.07 4.09 -5.34
N ASP A 86 -4.99 3.65 -4.48
CA ASP A 86 -5.83 4.56 -3.70
C ASP A 86 -5.00 5.33 -2.67
N GLU A 87 -4.04 4.65 -2.01
CA GLU A 87 -3.12 5.29 -1.07
C GLU A 87 -2.15 6.24 -1.78
N LEU A 88 -1.59 5.84 -2.93
CA LEU A 88 -0.76 6.73 -3.75
C LEU A 88 -1.51 7.98 -4.16
N ASN A 89 -2.76 7.83 -4.59
CA ASN A 89 -3.61 8.94 -4.99
C ASN A 89 -3.93 9.87 -3.81
N TYR A 90 -4.17 9.30 -2.65
CA TYR A 90 -4.43 10.04 -1.43
C TYR A 90 -3.20 10.81 -0.95
N LEU A 91 -2.01 10.17 -0.93
CA LEU A 91 -0.75 10.86 -0.64
C LEU A 91 -0.50 12.02 -1.62
N ALA A 92 -0.60 11.76 -2.93
CA ALA A 92 -0.38 12.77 -3.94
C ALA A 92 -1.32 13.97 -3.79
N SER A 93 -2.60 13.72 -3.46
CA SER A 93 -3.57 14.79 -3.24
C SER A 93 -3.30 15.64 -1.99
N LYS A 94 -2.64 15.07 -0.97
CA LYS A 94 -2.16 15.81 0.20
C LYS A 94 -0.95 16.67 -0.15
N LEU A 95 0.04 16.08 -0.82
CA LEU A 95 1.24 16.79 -1.28
C LEU A 95 0.91 17.96 -2.21
N ASP A 96 -0.05 17.77 -3.12
CA ASP A 96 -0.49 18.82 -4.05
C ASP A 96 -1.17 20.01 -3.36
N LYS A 97 -1.72 19.82 -2.18
CA LYS A 97 -2.40 20.86 -1.38
C LYS A 97 -1.49 21.54 -0.36
N MET A 98 -0.29 21.06 -0.16
CA MET A 98 0.65 21.62 0.81
C MET A 98 1.11 23.02 0.40
N SER A 99 1.17 23.92 1.36
CA SER A 99 1.91 25.17 1.24
C SER A 99 3.42 24.89 1.20
N GLU A 100 4.19 25.87 0.76
CA GLU A 100 5.66 25.78 0.73
C GLU A 100 6.26 25.42 2.09
N SER A 101 5.76 26.04 3.15
CA SER A 101 6.26 25.75 4.52
C SER A 101 5.91 24.35 4.99
N GLU A 102 4.70 23.86 4.72
CA GLU A 102 4.30 22.48 5.06
C GLU A 102 5.11 21.46 4.28
N TYR A 103 5.39 21.75 3.01
CA TYR A 103 6.20 20.87 2.19
C TYR A 103 7.66 20.76 2.69
N VAL A 104 8.26 21.89 3.11
CA VAL A 104 9.60 21.91 3.71
C VAL A 104 9.62 21.08 5.02
N GLN A 105 8.59 21.23 5.87
CA GLN A 105 8.47 20.40 7.07
C GLN A 105 8.27 18.91 6.75
N PHE A 106 7.45 18.61 5.74
CA PHE A 106 7.27 17.23 5.29
C PHE A 106 8.60 16.60 4.83
N GLN A 107 9.38 17.32 4.01
CA GLN A 107 10.69 16.86 3.57
C GLN A 107 11.66 16.64 4.74
N ALA A 108 11.68 17.58 5.68
CA ALA A 108 12.50 17.45 6.88
C ALA A 108 12.14 16.18 7.68
N GLY A 109 10.84 15.91 7.87
CA GLY A 109 10.38 14.67 8.48
C GLY A 109 10.77 13.41 7.69
N MET A 110 10.72 13.46 6.37
CA MET A 110 11.18 12.37 5.50
C MET A 110 12.68 12.11 5.63
N GLU A 111 13.50 13.15 5.77
CA GLU A 111 14.96 13.05 5.93
C GLU A 111 15.35 12.57 7.34
N MET A 112 14.61 12.94 8.39
CA MET A 112 14.75 12.37 9.73
C MET A 112 14.61 10.85 9.71
N GLY A 113 13.74 10.33 8.84
CA GLY A 113 13.59 8.91 8.58
C GLY A 113 12.63 8.19 9.52
N ASP A 114 12.13 8.87 10.53
CA ASP A 114 11.07 8.36 11.38
C ASP A 114 9.72 8.44 10.65
N HIS A 115 8.80 7.50 10.94
CA HIS A 115 7.45 7.48 10.35
C HIS A 115 7.40 7.54 8.81
N CYS A 116 8.37 6.92 8.13
CA CYS A 116 8.41 6.83 6.66
C CYS A 116 8.77 5.43 6.13
N GLY A 117 8.51 4.39 6.94
CA GLY A 117 8.77 3.00 6.59
C GLY A 117 7.66 2.34 5.75
N SER A 118 6.50 2.97 5.62
CA SER A 118 5.38 2.51 4.81
C SER A 118 4.60 3.68 4.22
N LEU A 119 3.79 3.41 3.18
CA LEU A 119 2.94 4.43 2.58
C LEU A 119 1.91 5.00 3.59
N GLN A 120 1.40 4.14 4.48
CA GLN A 120 0.54 4.56 5.59
C GLN A 120 1.25 5.56 6.52
N GLU A 121 2.49 5.29 6.92
CA GLU A 121 3.27 6.20 7.77
C GLU A 121 3.53 7.53 7.06
N ILE A 122 3.89 7.52 5.77
CA ILE A 122 4.12 8.73 4.98
C ILE A 122 2.84 9.56 4.83
N ILE A 123 1.68 8.92 4.65
CA ILE A 123 0.38 9.62 4.65
C ILE A 123 0.15 10.27 6.01
N ASN A 124 0.41 9.57 7.11
CA ASN A 124 0.27 10.14 8.45
C ASN A 124 1.27 11.28 8.71
N LEU A 125 2.48 11.19 8.19
CA LEU A 125 3.47 12.25 8.30
C LEU A 125 2.95 13.60 7.74
N THR A 126 2.15 13.56 6.67
CA THR A 126 1.53 14.78 6.10
C THR A 126 0.59 15.52 7.07
N GLU A 127 0.11 14.85 8.11
CA GLU A 127 -0.80 15.40 9.14
C GLU A 127 -0.10 15.66 10.49
N ASN A 128 1.19 15.33 10.60
CA ASN A 128 1.98 15.43 11.82
C ASN A 128 3.24 16.30 11.61
N LEU A 129 3.11 17.35 10.82
CA LEU A 129 4.24 18.22 10.50
C LEU A 129 4.77 18.98 11.72
N ASP A 130 3.93 19.22 12.70
CA ASP A 130 4.25 19.86 14.00
C ASP A 130 5.16 19.01 14.88
N CYS A 131 5.32 17.73 14.58
CA CYS A 131 6.33 16.88 15.21
C CYS A 131 7.76 17.29 14.87
N TYR A 132 7.98 18.13 13.87
CA TYR A 132 9.30 18.52 13.36
C TYR A 132 9.41 20.05 13.29
N GLU A 133 10.48 20.57 13.86
CA GLU A 133 10.83 21.99 13.75
C GLU A 133 12.15 22.14 13.02
N ILE A 134 12.26 23.20 12.20
CA ILE A 134 13.38 23.43 11.30
C ILE A 134 14.02 24.78 11.63
N TYR A 135 15.33 24.80 11.75
CA TYR A 135 16.13 25.99 11.79
C TYR A 135 16.92 26.13 10.47
N PRO A 136 16.39 26.88 9.49
CA PRO A 136 16.87 26.82 8.10
C PRO A 136 18.24 27.44 7.88
N ASN A 137 18.78 28.21 8.83
CA ASN A 137 20.07 28.88 8.71
C ASN A 137 21.17 28.21 9.54
N ILE A 138 20.93 27.02 10.03
CA ILE A 138 21.86 26.27 10.88
C ILE A 138 22.33 25.05 10.09
N GLU A 139 23.60 25.08 9.66
CA GLU A 139 24.17 24.11 8.75
C GLU A 139 25.12 23.12 9.48
N ASP A 140 25.63 23.50 10.64
CA ASP A 140 26.54 22.65 11.41
C ASP A 140 26.40 22.82 12.94
N TYR A 141 27.18 22.06 13.69
CA TYR A 141 27.17 22.11 15.16
C TYR A 141 27.68 23.46 15.74
N ASP A 142 28.61 24.16 15.06
CA ASP A 142 29.06 25.47 15.52
C ASP A 142 27.95 26.50 15.42
N ASP A 143 27.21 26.49 14.30
CA ASP A 143 26.03 27.35 14.09
C ASP A 143 24.95 27.04 15.12
N LEU A 144 24.66 25.74 15.37
CA LEU A 144 23.68 25.34 16.36
C LEU A 144 24.07 25.80 17.77
N GLY A 145 25.34 25.63 18.14
CA GLY A 145 25.86 26.08 19.44
C GLY A 145 25.79 27.60 19.61
N ARG A 146 26.07 28.38 18.56
CA ARG A 146 25.91 29.83 18.55
C ARG A 146 24.47 30.25 18.69
N TYR A 147 23.58 29.63 17.92
CA TYR A 147 22.16 29.91 17.97
C TYR A 147 21.61 29.76 19.38
N TYR A 148 21.93 28.66 20.08
CA TYR A 148 21.45 28.41 21.44
C TYR A 148 22.06 29.36 22.47
N LEU A 149 23.34 29.68 22.36
CA LEU A 149 24.05 30.48 23.37
C LEU A 149 23.97 32.00 23.12
N GLU A 150 23.94 32.42 21.84
CA GLU A 150 23.98 33.84 21.47
C GLU A 150 22.61 34.39 21.10
N GLU A 151 21.75 33.63 20.38
CA GLU A 151 20.46 34.10 19.95
C GLU A 151 19.34 33.75 20.93
N LEU A 152 19.27 32.49 21.38
CA LEU A 152 18.27 32.06 22.37
C LEU A 152 18.69 32.40 23.81
N GLU A 153 19.96 32.81 24.03
CA GLU A 153 20.50 33.15 25.36
C GLU A 153 20.20 32.09 26.45
N VAL A 154 20.18 30.80 26.09
CA VAL A 154 19.88 29.68 27.00
C VAL A 154 20.82 29.70 28.22
N SER A 155 22.05 30.20 28.03
CA SER A 155 23.01 30.48 29.10
C SER A 155 23.68 31.82 28.88
N LYS A 156 23.71 32.67 29.94
CA LYS A 156 24.39 33.96 29.86
C LYS A 156 25.90 33.80 29.85
N VAL A 157 26.48 33.93 28.68
CA VAL A 157 27.94 33.91 28.50
C VAL A 157 28.47 35.34 28.58
N PRO A 158 29.34 35.67 29.54
CA PRO A 158 30.00 36.98 29.58
C PRO A 158 30.80 37.26 28.33
N ALA A 159 30.69 38.48 27.76
CA ALA A 159 31.32 38.86 26.50
C ALA A 159 32.80 38.52 26.40
N HIS A 160 33.56 38.63 27.53
CA HIS A 160 34.98 38.33 27.57
C HIS A 160 35.33 36.81 27.50
N LEU A 161 34.33 35.94 27.65
CA LEU A 161 34.46 34.49 27.55
C LEU A 161 33.98 33.91 26.22
N GLN A 162 33.21 34.66 25.43
CA GLN A 162 32.63 34.16 24.15
C GLN A 162 33.71 33.56 23.21
N ASN A 163 34.87 34.18 23.11
CA ASN A 163 35.97 33.68 22.27
C ASN A 163 36.64 32.39 22.78
N TYR A 164 36.28 31.93 23.96
CA TYR A 164 36.81 30.70 24.56
C TYR A 164 35.81 29.56 24.60
N ILE A 165 34.62 29.76 24.05
CA ILE A 165 33.57 28.73 24.00
C ILE A 165 33.83 27.82 22.80
N ASP A 166 33.70 26.53 23.03
CA ASP A 166 33.61 25.52 22.00
C ASP A 166 32.14 25.33 21.59
N TYR A 167 31.72 26.18 20.66
CA TYR A 167 30.33 26.16 20.16
C TYR A 167 30.00 24.85 19.46
N GLU A 168 30.96 24.25 18.73
CA GLU A 168 30.77 22.98 18.06
C GLU A 168 30.47 21.85 19.06
N ALA A 169 31.23 21.77 20.16
CA ALA A 169 30.99 20.79 21.20
C ALA A 169 29.60 20.96 21.85
N TYR A 170 29.26 22.22 22.15
CA TYR A 170 27.94 22.52 22.73
C TYR A 170 26.80 22.17 21.78
N GLY A 171 26.90 22.57 20.52
CA GLY A 171 25.86 22.25 19.51
C GLY A 171 25.70 20.75 19.26
N ARG A 172 26.80 19.99 19.35
CA ARG A 172 26.72 18.52 19.26
C ARG A 172 25.95 17.92 20.44
N ASP A 173 26.19 18.42 21.65
CA ASP A 173 25.43 17.97 22.83
C ASP A 173 23.95 18.31 22.71
N VAL A 174 23.62 19.52 22.24
CA VAL A 174 22.23 19.94 21.97
C VAL A 174 21.58 19.00 20.94
N ALA A 175 22.22 18.75 19.81
CA ALA A 175 21.68 17.89 18.77
C ALA A 175 21.40 16.45 19.28
N LEU A 176 22.28 15.93 20.16
CA LEU A 176 22.09 14.62 20.78
C LEU A 176 20.89 14.61 21.77
N GLU A 177 20.69 15.70 22.52
CA GLU A 177 19.58 15.81 23.47
C GLU A 177 18.23 15.95 22.76
N GLU A 178 18.20 16.61 21.61
CA GLU A 178 16.98 16.87 20.83
C GLU A 178 16.68 15.78 19.81
N ASN A 179 17.60 14.82 19.62
CA ASN A 179 17.53 13.85 18.53
C ASN A 179 17.45 14.54 17.16
N GLY A 180 18.14 15.67 17.01
CA GLY A 180 18.13 16.47 15.81
C GLY A 180 19.21 16.04 14.81
N THR A 181 18.99 16.42 13.56
CA THR A 181 19.90 16.12 12.44
C THR A 181 20.00 17.31 11.49
N PHE A 182 21.11 17.39 10.74
CA PHE A 182 21.26 18.35 9.65
C PHE A 182 20.72 17.75 8.36
N THR A 183 19.89 18.51 7.66
CA THR A 183 19.25 18.16 6.40
C THR A 183 19.57 19.22 5.36
N ASP A 184 19.19 19.00 4.11
CA ASP A 184 19.29 20.02 3.05
C ASP A 184 18.43 21.26 3.35
N GLN A 185 17.49 21.16 4.30
CA GLN A 185 16.60 22.23 4.73
C GLN A 185 17.15 23.04 5.92
N GLY A 186 18.24 22.60 6.54
CA GLY A 186 18.82 23.12 7.76
C GLY A 186 18.82 22.12 8.90
N TYR A 187 18.91 22.59 10.13
CA TYR A 187 18.83 21.71 11.29
C TYR A 187 17.39 21.40 11.63
N VAL A 188 17.06 20.11 11.74
CA VAL A 188 15.73 19.58 12.06
C VAL A 188 15.78 18.83 13.37
N TRP A 189 14.79 19.01 14.21
CA TRP A 189 14.67 18.27 15.46
C TRP A 189 13.23 17.83 15.73
N ASP A 190 13.12 16.74 16.49
CA ASP A 190 11.84 16.18 16.94
C ASP A 190 11.33 16.98 18.15
N THR A 191 10.18 17.65 17.99
CA THR A 191 9.53 18.45 19.04
C THR A 191 9.02 17.60 20.20
N ARG A 192 9.01 16.27 20.06
CA ARG A 192 8.42 15.30 20.99
C ARG A 192 6.90 15.43 21.13
N GLU A 193 6.25 16.10 20.20
CA GLU A 193 4.80 16.04 20.08
C GLU A 193 4.39 14.61 19.71
N THR A 194 3.17 14.24 20.09
CA THR A 194 2.70 12.87 19.86
C THR A 194 2.33 12.69 18.39
N PHE A 195 3.02 11.79 17.71
CA PHE A 195 2.64 11.39 16.36
C PHE A 195 1.31 10.64 16.39
N HIS A 196 0.33 11.10 15.63
CA HIS A 196 -1.02 10.55 15.57
C HIS A 196 -1.27 9.77 14.28
N GLU A 197 -1.81 8.57 14.41
CA GLU A 197 -2.27 7.79 13.26
C GLU A 197 -3.68 8.25 12.85
N TYR A 198 -3.78 9.23 11.95
CA TYR A 198 -5.05 9.70 11.38
C TYR A 198 -5.57 8.77 10.29
N TYR A 199 -4.66 8.12 9.59
CA TYR A 199 -4.95 7.10 8.58
C TYR A 199 -4.48 5.73 9.09
N ASP A 200 -5.41 4.79 9.16
CA ASP A 200 -5.22 3.45 9.74
C ASP A 200 -4.76 2.38 8.72
N GLY A 201 -4.47 2.78 7.47
CA GLY A 201 -4.11 1.85 6.40
C GLY A 201 -5.31 1.13 5.77
N GLU A 202 -6.53 1.44 6.19
CA GLU A 202 -7.72 0.83 5.61
C GLU A 202 -8.30 1.72 4.51
N ARG A 203 -8.65 1.11 3.37
CA ARG A 203 -9.24 1.83 2.25
C ARG A 203 -10.48 2.64 2.63
N GLY A 204 -11.26 2.14 3.59
CA GLY A 204 -12.46 2.79 4.09
C GLY A 204 -12.22 4.17 4.70
N SER A 205 -11.00 4.43 5.18
CA SER A 205 -10.57 5.69 5.77
C SER A 205 -10.07 6.71 4.74
N ILE A 206 -9.86 6.29 3.48
CA ILE A 206 -9.58 7.21 2.38
C ILE A 206 -10.90 7.84 1.93
N PRO A 207 -11.01 9.19 1.82
CA PRO A 207 -12.20 9.83 1.27
C PRO A 207 -12.52 9.35 -0.15
N ASP A 208 -13.81 9.18 -0.46
CA ASP A 208 -14.27 8.60 -1.72
C ASP A 208 -13.71 9.30 -2.96
N GLU A 209 -13.52 10.61 -2.88
CA GLU A 209 -12.96 11.45 -3.96
C GLU A 209 -11.51 11.10 -4.35
N TYR A 210 -10.76 10.43 -3.45
CA TYR A 210 -9.37 10.02 -3.70
C TYR A 210 -9.25 8.53 -4.03
N ARG A 211 -10.35 7.77 -3.96
CA ARG A 211 -10.36 6.37 -4.34
C ARG A 211 -10.45 6.24 -5.85
N VAL A 212 -9.41 5.68 -6.45
CA VAL A 212 -9.30 5.53 -7.92
C VAL A 212 -9.48 4.10 -8.38
N MET A 213 -9.35 3.14 -7.47
CA MET A 213 -9.60 1.73 -7.77
C MET A 213 -11.09 1.41 -7.57
N THR A 214 -11.75 1.00 -8.65
CA THR A 214 -13.14 0.54 -8.55
C THR A 214 -13.18 -0.90 -8.07
N PHE A 215 -13.77 -1.12 -6.89
CA PHE A 215 -14.04 -2.45 -6.36
C PHE A 215 -15.53 -2.74 -6.44
N GLN A 216 -15.90 -4.00 -6.26
CA GLN A 216 -17.28 -4.44 -6.33
C GLN A 216 -18.17 -3.77 -5.27
N ASP A 217 -17.60 -3.45 -4.10
CA ASP A 217 -18.35 -2.77 -3.02
C ASP A 217 -18.71 -1.32 -3.37
N ASP A 218 -18.03 -0.75 -4.39
CA ASP A 218 -18.26 0.61 -4.89
C ASP A 218 -19.28 0.67 -6.05
N LEU A 219 -19.76 -0.51 -6.52
CA LEU A 219 -20.73 -0.55 -7.62
C LEU A 219 -22.09 -0.04 -7.15
N PRO A 220 -22.87 0.61 -8.05
CA PRO A 220 -24.28 0.90 -7.79
C PRO A 220 -25.06 -0.35 -7.39
N GLU A 221 -26.08 -0.19 -6.53
CA GLU A 221 -26.87 -1.33 -6.04
C GLU A 221 -27.51 -2.16 -7.16
N GLU A 222 -27.83 -1.54 -8.29
CA GLU A 222 -28.36 -2.23 -9.47
C GLU A 222 -27.31 -3.18 -10.07
N GLU A 223 -26.06 -2.72 -10.25
CA GLU A 223 -24.96 -3.54 -10.77
C GLU A 223 -24.55 -4.63 -9.76
N LYS A 224 -24.58 -4.33 -8.45
CA LYS A 224 -24.36 -5.33 -7.39
C LYS A 224 -25.42 -6.41 -7.44
N SER A 225 -26.69 -6.01 -7.68
CA SER A 225 -27.81 -6.93 -7.78
C SER A 225 -27.68 -7.87 -8.98
N GLU A 226 -27.40 -7.36 -10.18
CA GLU A 226 -27.14 -8.18 -11.37
C GLU A 226 -25.99 -9.15 -11.15
N TRP A 227 -24.90 -8.67 -10.61
CA TRP A 227 -23.75 -9.48 -10.31
C TRP A 227 -24.02 -10.57 -9.25
N ALA A 228 -24.76 -10.25 -8.19
CA ALA A 228 -25.15 -11.21 -7.18
C ALA A 228 -26.08 -12.29 -7.74
N MET A 229 -26.98 -11.92 -8.67
CA MET A 229 -27.87 -12.84 -9.37
C MET A 229 -27.09 -13.84 -10.23
N ASP A 230 -26.12 -13.36 -11.01
CA ASP A 230 -25.28 -14.21 -11.86
C ASP A 230 -24.47 -15.21 -11.03
N ILE A 231 -23.88 -14.74 -9.92
CA ILE A 231 -23.14 -15.62 -9.01
C ILE A 231 -24.06 -16.65 -8.35
N ALA A 232 -25.23 -16.25 -7.87
CA ALA A 232 -26.18 -17.16 -7.25
C ALA A 232 -26.61 -18.26 -8.22
N PHE A 233 -26.83 -17.88 -9.48
CA PHE A 233 -27.18 -18.81 -10.56
C PHE A 233 -26.07 -19.84 -10.80
N ASP A 234 -24.84 -19.39 -10.97
CA ASP A 234 -23.68 -20.25 -11.22
C ASP A 234 -23.34 -21.15 -10.02
N MET A 235 -23.50 -20.64 -8.80
CA MET A 235 -23.28 -21.41 -7.58
C MET A 235 -24.32 -22.51 -7.42
N ASP A 236 -25.59 -22.22 -7.64
CA ASP A 236 -26.64 -23.24 -7.55
C ASP A 236 -26.44 -24.34 -8.59
N GLU A 237 -26.19 -23.99 -9.85
CA GLU A 237 -25.92 -24.96 -10.91
C GLU A 237 -24.69 -25.83 -10.58
N PHE A 238 -23.65 -25.23 -10.08
CA PHE A 238 -22.45 -25.93 -9.69
C PHE A 238 -22.71 -26.91 -8.51
N PHE A 239 -23.42 -26.47 -7.46
CA PHE A 239 -23.71 -27.33 -6.31
C PHE A 239 -24.62 -28.50 -6.70
N ARG A 240 -25.63 -28.28 -7.54
CA ARG A 240 -26.52 -29.34 -8.06
C ARG A 240 -25.76 -30.41 -8.83
N GLN A 241 -24.78 -30.01 -9.64
CA GLN A 241 -23.97 -30.94 -10.45
C GLN A 241 -22.93 -31.73 -9.63
N ASN A 242 -22.47 -31.19 -8.51
CA ASN A 242 -21.30 -31.73 -7.81
C ASN A 242 -21.55 -32.17 -6.36
N ASP A 243 -22.71 -31.83 -5.78
CA ASP A 243 -23.10 -32.21 -4.42
C ASP A 243 -24.53 -32.80 -4.43
N PRO A 244 -24.66 -34.14 -4.40
CA PRO A 244 -25.96 -34.80 -4.36
C PRO A 244 -26.77 -34.46 -3.11
N GLN A 245 -26.10 -34.11 -1.99
CA GLN A 245 -26.79 -33.75 -0.75
C GLN A 245 -27.45 -32.38 -0.90
N TYR A 246 -26.72 -31.41 -1.49
CA TYR A 246 -27.26 -30.09 -1.79
C TYR A 246 -28.48 -30.19 -2.72
N ALA A 247 -28.39 -31.02 -3.77
CA ALA A 247 -29.49 -31.21 -4.70
C ALA A 247 -30.75 -31.85 -4.06
N ALA A 248 -30.55 -32.69 -3.04
CA ALA A 248 -31.64 -33.32 -2.28
C ALA A 248 -32.28 -32.36 -1.25
N GLU A 249 -31.45 -31.51 -0.61
CA GLU A 249 -31.90 -30.51 0.37
C GLU A 249 -32.61 -29.31 -0.30
N HIS A 250 -32.30 -29.02 -1.56
CA HIS A 250 -32.84 -27.91 -2.33
C HIS A 250 -33.48 -28.41 -3.64
N PRO A 251 -34.64 -29.08 -3.56
CA PRO A 251 -35.27 -29.69 -4.75
C PRO A 251 -35.75 -28.64 -5.78
N GLU A 252 -36.08 -27.45 -5.32
CA GLU A 252 -36.52 -26.34 -6.15
C GLU A 252 -35.41 -25.35 -6.48
N ALA A 253 -34.92 -25.38 -7.72
CA ALA A 253 -33.81 -24.55 -8.19
C ALA A 253 -34.04 -23.05 -7.98
N HIS A 254 -35.27 -22.59 -8.12
CA HIS A 254 -35.58 -21.15 -7.96
C HIS A 254 -35.42 -20.68 -6.52
N ALA A 255 -35.95 -21.42 -5.55
CA ALA A 255 -35.83 -21.07 -4.13
C ALA A 255 -34.38 -21.06 -3.63
N ALA A 256 -33.58 -22.03 -4.06
CA ALA A 256 -32.17 -22.11 -3.70
C ALA A 256 -31.33 -20.93 -4.26
N LYS A 257 -31.64 -20.49 -5.48
CA LYS A 257 -31.01 -19.33 -6.10
C LYS A 257 -31.36 -18.03 -5.41
N GLU A 258 -32.61 -17.87 -5.00
CA GLU A 258 -33.12 -16.71 -4.29
C GLU A 258 -32.48 -16.60 -2.90
N GLU A 259 -32.33 -17.71 -2.18
CA GLU A 259 -31.62 -17.76 -0.91
C GLU A 259 -30.13 -17.42 -1.05
N LEU A 260 -29.47 -17.93 -2.09
CA LEU A 260 -28.07 -17.60 -2.40
C LEU A 260 -27.93 -16.12 -2.76
N TYR A 261 -28.82 -15.59 -3.59
CA TYR A 261 -28.86 -14.18 -3.97
C TYR A 261 -29.02 -13.26 -2.75
N GLU A 262 -30.04 -13.51 -1.93
CA GLU A 262 -30.25 -12.73 -0.72
C GLU A 262 -29.07 -12.81 0.26
N SER A 263 -28.41 -13.95 0.33
CA SER A 263 -27.24 -14.15 1.18
C SER A 263 -26.01 -13.41 0.67
N LEU A 264 -25.87 -13.27 -0.65
CA LEU A 264 -24.81 -12.47 -1.30
C LEU A 264 -25.07 -10.97 -1.08
N MET A 265 -26.29 -10.50 -1.34
CA MET A 265 -26.66 -9.10 -1.15
C MET A 265 -26.57 -8.65 0.31
N ALA A 266 -26.91 -9.53 1.25
CA ALA A 266 -26.80 -9.26 2.68
C ALA A 266 -25.36 -9.40 3.25
N GLY A 267 -24.35 -9.68 2.42
CA GLY A 267 -22.99 -9.96 2.85
C GLY A 267 -22.87 -11.21 3.76
N ARG A 268 -23.94 -12.03 3.86
CA ARG A 268 -24.00 -13.22 4.74
C ARG A 268 -23.23 -14.41 4.18
N ILE A 269 -23.04 -14.50 2.88
CA ILE A 269 -22.05 -15.40 2.29
C ILE A 269 -20.68 -14.73 2.41
N SER A 270 -20.24 -14.62 3.65
CA SER A 270 -18.84 -14.32 3.89
C SER A 270 -18.02 -15.51 3.39
N ALA A 271 -16.79 -15.22 2.96
CA ALA A 271 -15.78 -16.23 2.62
C ALA A 271 -15.67 -17.36 3.68
N SER A 272 -16.17 -17.15 4.91
CA SER A 272 -16.16 -18.11 6.01
C SER A 272 -17.20 -19.22 5.87
N LEU A 273 -18.39 -18.97 5.37
CA LEU A 273 -19.44 -20.00 5.16
C LEU A 273 -19.09 -20.87 3.96
N TRP A 274 -18.61 -20.27 2.90
CA TRP A 274 -18.12 -20.98 1.74
C TRP A 274 -16.86 -21.79 2.07
N MET A 275 -15.92 -21.24 2.89
CA MET A 275 -14.76 -21.99 3.37
C MET A 275 -15.11 -23.14 4.31
N LYS A 276 -16.23 -23.10 5.04
CA LYS A 276 -16.72 -24.24 5.83
C LYS A 276 -17.18 -25.38 4.92
N SER A 277 -17.92 -25.08 3.86
CA SER A 277 -18.27 -26.05 2.81
C SER A 277 -17.05 -26.54 2.05
N TRP A 278 -16.17 -25.63 1.66
CA TRP A 278 -14.89 -25.95 1.01
C TRP A 278 -13.97 -26.81 1.86
N ARG A 279 -13.95 -26.66 3.18
CA ARG A 279 -13.16 -27.51 4.09
C ARG A 279 -13.72 -28.92 4.22
N ARG A 280 -15.03 -29.12 4.06
CA ARG A 280 -15.66 -30.45 4.01
C ARG A 280 -15.32 -31.21 2.73
N TRP A 281 -14.92 -30.51 1.67
CA TRP A 281 -14.51 -31.12 0.42
C TRP A 281 -13.11 -31.71 0.52
N GLY A 282 -12.96 -33.02 0.22
CA GLY A 282 -11.65 -33.66 0.19
C GLY A 282 -10.73 -33.04 -0.86
N ARG A 283 -9.41 -33.12 -0.65
CA ARG A 283 -8.37 -32.52 -1.51
C ARG A 283 -8.58 -32.84 -3.01
N ARG A 284 -9.04 -34.05 -3.34
CA ARG A 284 -9.30 -34.51 -4.72
C ARG A 284 -10.45 -33.74 -5.39
N ARG A 285 -11.57 -33.47 -4.67
CA ARG A 285 -12.72 -32.69 -5.18
C ARG A 285 -12.34 -31.22 -5.41
N ARG A 286 -11.56 -30.64 -4.51
CA ARG A 286 -11.05 -29.27 -4.67
C ARG A 286 -10.17 -29.11 -5.89
N THR A 287 -9.33 -30.08 -6.21
CA THR A 287 -8.43 -30.07 -7.38
C THR A 287 -9.23 -30.21 -8.69
N ILE A 288 -10.26 -31.08 -8.69
CA ILE A 288 -11.12 -31.24 -9.85
C ILE A 288 -11.95 -29.97 -10.11
N PHE A 289 -12.46 -29.34 -9.06
CA PHE A 289 -13.18 -28.08 -9.14
C PHE A 289 -12.30 -26.96 -9.73
N LEU A 290 -11.12 -26.75 -9.18
CA LEU A 290 -10.16 -25.75 -9.67
C LEU A 290 -9.72 -26.02 -11.12
N ARG A 291 -9.62 -27.31 -11.54
CA ARG A 291 -9.34 -27.67 -12.94
C ARG A 291 -10.51 -27.41 -13.87
N ARG A 292 -11.74 -27.68 -13.44
CA ARG A 292 -12.95 -27.40 -14.22
C ARG A 292 -13.19 -25.89 -14.35
N LEU A 293 -12.96 -25.11 -13.30
CA LEU A 293 -13.01 -23.65 -13.33
C LEU A 293 -11.99 -23.04 -14.32
N LYS A 294 -10.80 -23.64 -14.44
CA LYS A 294 -9.79 -23.24 -15.45
C LYS A 294 -10.24 -23.53 -16.89
N ASN A 295 -11.06 -24.55 -17.08
CA ASN A 295 -11.44 -25.07 -18.41
C ASN A 295 -12.87 -24.74 -18.81
N SER A 296 -13.68 -24.08 -17.96
CA SER A 296 -15.06 -23.74 -18.26
C SER A 296 -15.17 -22.30 -18.76
N ARG A 297 -16.17 -22.04 -19.61
CA ARG A 297 -16.63 -20.69 -19.99
C ARG A 297 -17.32 -19.99 -18.78
N THR A 298 -16.73 -20.09 -17.60
CA THR A 298 -17.28 -19.53 -16.36
C THR A 298 -17.36 -18.01 -16.47
N PRO A 299 -18.47 -17.39 -16.08
CA PRO A 299 -18.64 -15.95 -16.08
C PRO A 299 -17.51 -15.26 -15.29
N ARG A 300 -17.10 -14.11 -15.78
CA ARG A 300 -16.02 -13.28 -15.24
C ARG A 300 -16.15 -13.03 -13.73
N ALA A 301 -17.40 -12.86 -13.28
CA ALA A 301 -17.78 -12.63 -11.89
C ALA A 301 -17.35 -13.76 -10.93
N MET A 302 -17.53 -15.01 -11.31
CA MET A 302 -17.16 -16.16 -10.45
C MET A 302 -15.66 -16.34 -10.32
N ARG A 303 -14.87 -15.98 -11.35
CA ARG A 303 -13.41 -15.97 -11.28
C ARG A 303 -12.91 -14.90 -10.31
N ASN A 304 -13.44 -13.71 -10.35
CA ASN A 304 -13.08 -12.61 -9.45
C ASN A 304 -13.42 -12.95 -8.00
N PHE A 305 -14.58 -13.53 -7.73
CA PHE A 305 -14.98 -14.01 -6.41
C PHE A 305 -14.02 -15.07 -5.86
N LEU A 306 -13.57 -16.00 -6.69
CA LEU A 306 -12.59 -17.04 -6.29
C LEU A 306 -11.19 -16.47 -6.04
N ILE A 307 -10.80 -15.44 -6.76
CA ILE A 307 -9.54 -14.70 -6.53
C ILE A 307 -9.60 -13.97 -5.19
N LEU A 308 -10.71 -13.31 -4.90
CA LEU A 308 -10.94 -12.63 -3.61
C LEU A 308 -10.88 -13.61 -2.43
N ILE A 309 -11.51 -14.78 -2.56
CA ILE A 309 -11.42 -15.86 -1.55
C ILE A 309 -9.99 -16.36 -1.40
N ARG A 310 -9.23 -16.50 -2.48
CA ARG A 310 -7.84 -16.97 -2.45
C ARG A 310 -6.91 -15.94 -1.79
N ARG A 311 -7.11 -14.64 -2.02
CA ARG A 311 -6.37 -13.55 -1.36
C ARG A 311 -6.65 -13.48 0.14
N ARG A 312 -7.92 -13.55 0.54
CA ARG A 312 -8.33 -13.55 1.96
C ARG A 312 -7.88 -14.82 2.70
N SER A 313 -7.86 -15.98 2.03
CA SER A 313 -7.31 -17.23 2.59
C SER A 313 -5.80 -17.15 2.84
N ARG A 314 -5.02 -16.48 1.99
CA ARG A 314 -3.58 -16.30 2.19
C ARG A 314 -3.28 -15.40 3.38
N ARG A 315 -4.02 -14.29 3.58
CA ARG A 315 -3.87 -13.43 4.77
C ARG A 315 -4.18 -14.19 6.07
N LEU A 316 -5.23 -15.00 6.11
CA LEU A 316 -5.57 -15.83 7.27
C LEU A 316 -4.56 -16.95 7.57
N TRP A 317 -3.76 -17.37 6.60
CA TRP A 317 -2.68 -18.34 6.80
C TRP A 317 -1.40 -17.69 7.34
N MET A 318 -1.09 -16.47 6.95
CA MET A 318 0.10 -15.75 7.46
C MET A 318 -0.03 -15.34 8.92
N THR A 319 -1.23 -15.09 9.42
CA THR A 319 -1.45 -14.73 10.83
C THR A 319 -1.46 -15.93 11.80
N ARG A 320 -1.36 -17.17 11.32
CA ARG A 320 -1.39 -18.39 12.15
C ARG A 320 -0.10 -19.20 12.21
N THR A 321 0.96 -18.79 11.56
CA THR A 321 2.27 -19.42 11.68
C THR A 321 3.13 -18.66 12.67
N SER A 322 3.10 -19.12 13.94
CA SER A 322 4.16 -18.84 14.92
C SER A 322 5.52 -19.20 14.33
N PRO A 323 6.59 -18.44 14.62
CA PRO A 323 7.91 -18.72 14.06
C PRO A 323 8.43 -20.04 14.63
N MET A 324 8.45 -21.09 13.80
CA MET A 324 9.27 -22.26 14.09
C MET A 324 10.74 -21.84 14.09
N ARG A 325 11.36 -21.87 15.25
CA ARG A 325 12.81 -21.75 15.42
C ARG A 325 13.50 -22.75 14.49
N MET A 326 14.09 -22.27 13.39
CA MET A 326 15.07 -23.06 12.66
C MET A 326 16.31 -23.21 13.55
N LYS A 327 16.53 -24.42 14.03
CA LYS A 327 17.81 -24.81 14.60
C LYS A 327 18.84 -24.84 13.47
N CYS A 328 19.74 -23.87 13.45
CA CYS A 328 20.94 -23.90 12.62
C CYS A 328 21.79 -25.11 13.01
N CYS A 329 21.97 -26.03 12.10
CA CYS A 329 22.93 -27.10 12.18
C CYS A 329 24.32 -26.55 11.76
N PRO A 330 25.37 -26.65 12.58
CA PRO A 330 26.69 -26.14 12.19
C PRO A 330 27.37 -27.15 11.27
N LEU A 331 27.53 -26.82 10.01
CA LEU A 331 28.41 -27.51 9.08
C LEU A 331 29.88 -27.33 9.49
N ARG A 332 30.48 -28.36 10.12
CA ARG A 332 31.93 -28.46 10.29
C ARG A 332 32.59 -28.63 8.93
N ARG A 333 33.24 -27.60 8.41
CA ARG A 333 34.23 -27.71 7.34
C ARG A 333 35.54 -28.25 7.95
N ARG A 334 35.90 -29.48 7.58
CA ARG A 334 37.29 -29.97 7.75
C ARG A 334 38.15 -29.41 6.63
N LEU A 335 39.18 -28.65 6.96
CA LEU A 335 40.29 -28.31 6.08
C LEU A 335 41.28 -29.47 6.00
N PRO A 336 41.87 -29.80 4.83
CA PRO A 336 42.94 -30.78 4.76
C PRO A 336 44.29 -30.15 5.13
N ARG A 337 45.04 -30.85 6.00
CA ARG A 337 46.48 -30.55 6.28
C ARG A 337 47.30 -30.91 5.06
N LYS A 338 48.07 -29.95 4.55
CA LYS A 338 49.23 -30.21 3.68
C LYS A 338 50.48 -30.45 4.53
N ARG A 339 51.21 -31.47 4.11
CA ARG A 339 52.60 -31.71 4.48
C ARG A 339 53.51 -30.65 3.85
#